data_ee64a7d470006991b0d5804a72e65354
#
_entry.id   ee64a7d470006991b0d5804a72e65354
#
_cell.length_a   1.000
_cell.length_b   1.000
_cell.length_c   1.000
_cell.angle_alpha   90.00
_cell.angle_beta   90.00
_cell.angle_gamma   90.00
#
_symmetry.space_group_name_H-M   'P 1'
#
loop_
_entity.id
_entity.type
_entity.pdbx_description
1 polymer ?
#
loop_
_entity_poly.entity_id
_entity_poly.type
_entity_poly.pdbx_seq_one_letter_code
_entity_poly.pdbx_strand_id
1 'polypeptide(L)'
;MTKSELLKKANELPLKPGVYMMKDVNGTVIYVGKAKILKNRVVSYFRNGEHTEKTRQMVSRVDRFDVIICASELDALLTECSLIKRYVPLYNIALKNGNGYPFIRFYIDKGFPVLTTERFKNSKGKYFGPFLSRQKCNMVVRLISKPSRILFSRNTWRSCASI
;
A
#
# COMPACT_ATOMS: atom_id res chain seq x y z
N MET A 1 7.92 23.76 8.50
CA MET A 1 7.13 24.64 7.58
C MET A 1 5.72 24.82 8.10
N THR A 2 5.13 26.00 7.87
CA THR A 2 3.71 26.25 8.21
C THR A 2 2.79 25.56 7.20
N LYS A 3 1.52 25.32 7.55
CA LYS A 3 0.52 24.74 6.64
C LYS A 3 0.32 25.59 5.38
N SER A 4 0.43 26.93 5.50
CA SER A 4 0.33 27.86 4.37
C SER A 4 1.49 27.71 3.39
N GLU A 5 2.71 27.57 3.90
CA GLU A 5 3.90 27.33 3.07
C GLU A 5 3.85 25.98 2.36
N LEU A 6 3.37 24.93 3.05
CA LEU A 6 3.15 23.60 2.45
C LEU A 6 2.10 23.66 1.34
N LEU A 7 1.02 24.42 1.54
CA LEU A 7 -0.02 24.60 0.53
C LEU A 7 0.53 25.37 -0.69
N LYS A 8 1.33 26.43 -0.47
CA LYS A 8 1.98 27.18 -1.56
C LYS A 8 2.87 26.26 -2.39
N LYS A 9 3.76 25.53 -1.74
CA LYS A 9 4.64 24.54 -2.40
C LYS A 9 3.85 23.46 -3.13
N ALA A 10 2.73 22.98 -2.58
CA ALA A 10 1.89 21.98 -3.22
C ALA A 10 1.20 22.52 -4.50
N ASN A 11 0.86 23.82 -4.54
CA ASN A 11 0.29 24.45 -5.71
C ASN A 11 1.28 24.63 -6.88
N GLU A 12 2.58 24.56 -6.63
CA GLU A 12 3.64 24.61 -7.64
C GLU A 12 3.92 23.24 -8.29
N LEU A 13 3.32 22.16 -7.76
CA LEU A 13 3.51 20.82 -8.29
C LEU A 13 2.90 20.65 -9.69
N PRO A 14 3.50 19.79 -10.54
CA PRO A 14 3.00 19.52 -11.89
C PRO A 14 1.72 18.69 -11.85
N LEU A 15 0.92 18.85 -12.92
CA LEU A 15 -0.28 18.03 -13.19
C LEU A 15 0.11 16.68 -13.83
N LYS A 16 1.01 15.95 -13.18
CA LYS A 16 1.55 14.66 -13.65
C LYS A 16 1.36 13.57 -12.61
N PRO A 17 1.37 12.29 -13.02
CA PRO A 17 1.37 11.18 -12.08
C PRO A 17 2.70 11.13 -11.30
N GLY A 18 2.64 10.58 -10.11
CA GLY A 18 3.83 10.43 -9.29
C GLY A 18 3.54 9.98 -7.86
N VAL A 19 4.61 9.99 -7.06
CA VAL A 19 4.59 9.61 -5.66
C VAL A 19 5.01 10.81 -4.82
N TYR A 20 4.39 10.98 -3.66
CA TYR A 20 4.74 11.99 -2.67
C TYR A 20 5.08 11.33 -1.33
N MET A 21 6.07 11.89 -0.64
CA MET A 21 6.57 11.43 0.65
C MET A 21 6.43 12.56 1.65
N MET A 22 5.57 12.40 2.66
CA MET A 22 5.43 13.34 3.77
C MET A 22 6.49 13.06 4.82
N LYS A 23 7.17 14.11 5.29
CA LYS A 23 8.24 14.03 6.27
C LYS A 23 7.93 14.87 7.50
N ASP A 24 8.34 14.38 8.65
CA ASP A 24 8.29 15.13 9.91
C ASP A 24 9.47 16.12 10.05
N VAL A 25 9.54 16.81 11.19
CA VAL A 25 10.61 17.78 11.52
C VAL A 25 11.99 17.16 11.51
N ASN A 26 12.12 15.87 11.81
CA ASN A 26 13.38 15.13 11.82
C ASN A 26 13.78 14.64 10.42
N GLY A 27 12.94 14.86 9.40
CA GLY A 27 13.16 14.35 8.05
C GLY A 27 12.74 12.90 7.84
N THR A 28 12.13 12.28 8.85
CA THR A 28 11.62 10.91 8.76
C THR A 28 10.42 10.85 7.82
N VAL A 29 10.42 9.89 6.89
CA VAL A 29 9.27 9.65 6.02
C VAL A 29 8.16 9.01 6.83
N ILE A 30 7.09 9.78 7.10
CA ILE A 30 5.93 9.33 7.90
C ILE A 30 4.77 8.81 7.07
N TYR A 31 4.71 9.19 5.78
CA TYR A 31 3.69 8.72 4.85
C TYR A 31 4.21 8.76 3.41
N VAL A 32 3.83 7.76 2.62
CA VAL A 32 4.06 7.69 1.17
C VAL A 32 2.72 7.47 0.47
N GLY A 33 2.47 8.18 -0.62
CA GLY A 33 1.26 7.97 -1.40
C GLY A 33 1.48 8.28 -2.88
N LYS A 34 0.71 7.60 -3.74
CA LYS A 34 0.69 7.88 -5.17
C LYS A 34 -0.44 8.81 -5.56
N ALA A 35 -0.26 9.49 -6.68
CA ALA A 35 -1.28 10.32 -7.30
C ALA A 35 -1.29 10.15 -8.82
N LYS A 36 -2.47 10.22 -9.42
CA LYS A 36 -2.64 10.42 -10.86
C LYS A 36 -2.25 11.85 -11.26
N ILE A 37 -2.57 12.81 -10.39
CA ILE A 37 -2.22 14.22 -10.51
C ILE A 37 -1.66 14.68 -9.17
N LEU A 38 -0.32 14.83 -9.10
CA LEU A 38 0.40 15.17 -7.87
C LEU A 38 -0.13 16.44 -7.23
N LYS A 39 -0.26 17.53 -8.00
CA LYS A 39 -0.77 18.82 -7.50
C LYS A 39 -2.09 18.66 -6.76
N ASN A 40 -3.10 18.09 -7.43
CA ASN A 40 -4.45 17.99 -6.88
C ASN A 40 -4.44 17.15 -5.57
N ARG A 41 -3.69 16.07 -5.58
CA ARG A 41 -3.62 15.16 -4.42
C ARG A 41 -2.90 15.78 -3.24
N VAL A 42 -1.74 16.40 -3.45
CA VAL A 42 -0.96 16.98 -2.35
C VAL A 42 -1.66 18.22 -1.79
N VAL A 43 -2.21 19.08 -2.64
CA VAL A 43 -3.00 20.24 -2.23
C VAL A 43 -4.19 19.82 -1.35
N SER A 44 -4.86 18.71 -1.66
CA SER A 44 -6.02 18.25 -0.89
C SER A 44 -5.72 18.00 0.59
N TYR A 45 -4.47 17.69 0.97
CA TYR A 45 -4.09 17.50 2.37
C TYR A 45 -3.96 18.83 3.14
N PHE A 46 -3.59 19.91 2.45
CA PHE A 46 -3.30 21.20 3.08
C PHE A 46 -4.41 22.23 2.90
N ARG A 47 -5.43 21.96 2.08
CA ARG A 47 -6.64 22.78 2.04
C ARG A 47 -7.44 22.64 3.33
N ASN A 48 -8.24 23.68 3.63
CA ASN A 48 -9.26 23.58 4.68
C ASN A 48 -10.40 22.70 4.12
N GLY A 49 -10.62 21.55 4.75
CA GLY A 49 -11.62 20.59 4.35
C GLY A 49 -11.77 19.49 5.39
N GLU A 50 -12.80 18.68 5.25
CA GLU A 50 -13.03 17.55 6.14
C GLU A 50 -12.00 16.44 5.85
N HIS A 51 -11.15 16.21 6.82
CA HIS A 51 -10.25 15.07 6.86
C HIS A 51 -10.69 14.10 7.93
N THR A 52 -10.50 12.81 7.67
CA THR A 52 -10.62 11.82 8.74
C THR A 52 -9.64 12.17 9.86
N GLU A 53 -9.97 11.80 11.10
CA GLU A 53 -9.12 12.06 12.26
C GLU A 53 -7.68 11.58 12.06
N LYS A 54 -7.51 10.40 11.47
CA LYS A 54 -6.19 9.84 11.13
C LYS A 54 -5.40 10.70 10.13
N THR A 55 -6.08 11.22 9.11
CA THR A 55 -5.45 12.11 8.12
C THR A 55 -5.06 13.43 8.76
N ARG A 56 -5.91 13.98 9.65
CA ARG A 56 -5.65 15.20 10.41
C ARG A 56 -4.40 15.05 11.29
N GLN A 57 -4.29 13.95 12.03
CA GLN A 57 -3.12 13.63 12.84
C GLN A 57 -1.84 13.47 11.99
N MET A 58 -1.93 12.84 10.83
CA MET A 58 -0.81 12.76 9.90
C MET A 58 -0.37 14.15 9.44
N VAL A 59 -1.31 14.94 8.92
CA VAL A 59 -1.03 16.28 8.37
C VAL A 59 -0.45 17.22 9.43
N SER A 60 -0.89 17.14 10.69
CA SER A 60 -0.35 17.95 11.78
C SER A 60 1.14 17.67 12.08
N ARG A 61 1.65 16.51 11.70
CA ARG A 61 3.07 16.13 11.88
C ARG A 61 3.95 16.41 10.65
N VAL A 62 3.35 16.79 9.52
CA VAL A 62 4.11 17.07 8.30
C VAL A 62 4.84 18.39 8.43
N ASP A 63 6.16 18.35 8.32
CA ASP A 63 7.01 19.54 8.20
C ASP A 63 7.33 19.87 6.74
N ARG A 64 7.57 18.85 5.91
CA ARG A 64 7.87 19.00 4.49
C ARG A 64 7.44 17.77 3.70
N PHE A 65 7.42 17.89 2.38
CA PHE A 65 7.18 16.76 1.49
C PHE A 65 8.13 16.81 0.29
N ASP A 66 8.44 15.62 -0.22
CA ASP A 66 9.14 15.42 -1.49
C ASP A 66 8.23 14.70 -2.47
N VAL A 67 8.51 14.88 -3.78
CA VAL A 67 7.76 14.21 -4.84
C VAL A 67 8.70 13.55 -5.84
N ILE A 68 8.23 12.46 -6.43
CA ILE A 68 8.85 11.78 -7.58
C ILE A 68 7.83 11.80 -8.70
N ILE A 69 8.14 12.47 -9.81
CA ILE A 69 7.31 12.48 -11.00
C ILE A 69 7.51 11.14 -11.72
N CYS A 70 6.43 10.48 -12.11
CA CYS A 70 6.44 9.21 -12.80
C CYS A 70 5.92 9.36 -14.23
N ALA A 71 6.34 8.47 -15.13
CA ALA A 71 5.90 8.48 -16.52
C ALA A 71 4.45 8.03 -16.65
N SER A 72 3.97 7.16 -15.75
CA SER A 72 2.63 6.59 -15.77
C SER A 72 2.06 6.37 -14.35
N GLU A 73 0.76 6.10 -14.27
CA GLU A 73 0.12 5.69 -13.01
C GLU A 73 0.67 4.32 -12.52
N LEU A 74 1.09 3.46 -13.44
CA LEU A 74 1.69 2.17 -13.11
C LEU A 74 3.06 2.36 -12.48
N ASP A 75 3.90 3.25 -13.04
CA ASP A 75 5.21 3.57 -12.46
C ASP A 75 5.06 4.20 -11.07
N ALA A 76 4.09 5.11 -10.91
CA ALA A 76 3.77 5.70 -9.61
C ALA A 76 3.38 4.63 -8.58
N LEU A 77 2.66 3.62 -9.02
CA LEU A 77 2.24 2.50 -8.20
C LEU A 77 3.40 1.62 -7.74
N LEU A 78 4.30 1.24 -8.66
CA LEU A 78 5.49 0.43 -8.37
C LEU A 78 6.45 1.20 -7.46
N THR A 79 6.61 2.50 -7.73
CA THR A 79 7.45 3.39 -6.91
C THR A 79 6.88 3.54 -5.50
N GLU A 80 5.57 3.77 -5.33
CA GLU A 80 4.90 3.81 -4.03
C GLU A 80 5.16 2.53 -3.23
N CYS A 81 4.96 1.36 -3.86
CA CYS A 81 5.20 0.07 -3.21
C CYS A 81 6.65 -0.09 -2.75
N SER A 82 7.62 0.31 -3.58
CA SER A 82 9.05 0.22 -3.27
C SER A 82 9.43 1.15 -2.09
N LEU A 83 8.93 2.39 -2.11
CA LEU A 83 9.19 3.37 -1.06
C LEU A 83 8.53 2.98 0.27
N ILE A 84 7.30 2.43 0.24
CA ILE A 84 6.65 1.92 1.46
C ILE A 84 7.44 0.76 2.06
N LYS A 85 7.97 -0.14 1.25
CA LYS A 85 8.84 -1.23 1.73
C LYS A 85 10.14 -0.70 2.34
N ARG A 86 10.75 0.30 1.70
CA ARG A 86 12.02 0.89 2.12
C ARG A 86 11.90 1.67 3.42
N TYR A 87 10.89 2.54 3.53
CA TYR A 87 10.77 3.48 4.65
C TYR A 87 9.85 2.98 5.78
N VAL A 88 9.00 1.98 5.52
CA VAL A 88 8.00 1.45 6.47
C VAL A 88 7.25 2.58 7.21
N PRO A 89 6.64 3.56 6.49
CA PRO A 89 6.18 4.80 7.09
C PRO A 89 5.03 4.56 8.07
N LEU A 90 5.10 5.24 9.22
CA LEU A 90 4.16 5.07 10.34
C LEU A 90 2.69 5.17 9.90
N TYR A 91 2.33 6.19 9.14
CA TYR A 91 0.95 6.41 8.74
C TYR A 91 0.47 5.51 7.60
N ASN A 92 1.37 4.94 6.79
CA ASN A 92 1.00 3.88 5.87
C ASN A 92 0.60 2.61 6.61
N ILE A 93 1.25 2.30 7.73
CA ILE A 93 0.92 1.16 8.60
C ILE A 93 -0.34 1.48 9.41
N ALA A 94 -0.41 2.66 10.03
CA ALA A 94 -1.53 3.08 10.87
C ALA A 94 -2.84 3.30 10.11
N LEU A 95 -2.79 3.87 8.89
CA LEU A 95 -3.96 3.99 8.01
C LEU A 95 -4.48 2.63 7.52
N LYS A 96 -3.68 1.58 7.67
CA LYS A 96 -4.01 0.20 7.31
C LYS A 96 -4.48 -0.66 8.48
N ASN A 97 -4.55 -0.14 9.69
CA ASN A 97 -5.01 -0.89 10.88
C ASN A 97 -6.46 -1.41 10.79
N GLY A 98 -7.18 -1.13 9.70
CA GLY A 98 -8.41 -1.82 9.33
C GLY A 98 -8.31 -2.66 8.06
N ASN A 99 -7.33 -2.39 7.18
CA ASN A 99 -7.20 -3.03 5.87
C ASN A 99 -5.74 -3.06 5.40
N GLY A 100 -4.87 -3.80 6.09
CA GLY A 100 -3.48 -4.04 5.65
C GLY A 100 -3.41 -4.48 4.18
N TYR A 101 -2.31 -4.14 3.47
CA TYR A 101 -2.09 -4.69 2.14
C TYR A 101 -2.04 -6.20 2.22
N PRO A 102 -2.76 -6.90 1.34
CA PRO A 102 -2.75 -8.35 1.33
C PRO A 102 -1.40 -8.89 0.86
N PHE A 103 -1.04 -10.01 1.43
CA PHE A 103 0.11 -10.83 1.04
C PHE A 103 -0.40 -12.16 0.51
N ILE A 104 0.35 -12.77 -0.38
CA ILE A 104 0.22 -14.20 -0.68
C ILE A 104 1.13 -14.93 0.29
N ARG A 105 0.59 -15.83 1.08
CA ARG A 105 1.34 -16.75 1.92
C ARG A 105 1.40 -18.10 1.25
N PHE A 106 2.61 -18.65 1.13
CA PHE A 106 2.88 -20.01 0.72
C PHE A 106 3.33 -20.83 1.93
N TYR A 107 2.73 -21.97 2.12
CA TYR A 107 3.12 -22.93 3.17
C TYR A 107 2.74 -24.36 2.78
N ILE A 108 3.30 -25.33 3.49
CA ILE A 108 2.95 -26.74 3.35
C ILE A 108 1.96 -27.09 4.46
N ASP A 109 0.82 -27.64 4.12
CA ASP A 109 -0.17 -28.16 5.06
C ASP A 109 -0.41 -29.65 4.76
N LYS A 110 -0.13 -30.53 5.74
CA LYS A 110 -0.25 -31.99 5.61
C LYS A 110 0.41 -32.57 4.33
N GLY A 111 1.58 -32.01 3.96
CA GLY A 111 2.34 -32.43 2.78
C GLY A 111 1.92 -31.75 1.47
N PHE A 112 0.88 -30.94 1.46
CA PHE A 112 0.39 -30.25 0.26
C PHE A 112 0.80 -28.78 0.25
N PRO A 113 1.24 -28.24 -0.92
CA PRO A 113 1.50 -26.82 -1.07
C PRO A 113 0.20 -26.02 -1.08
N VAL A 114 0.13 -24.99 -0.24
CA VAL A 114 -1.05 -24.12 -0.08
C VAL A 114 -0.68 -22.67 -0.29
N LEU A 115 -1.51 -21.95 -1.07
CA LEU A 115 -1.46 -20.52 -1.22
C LEU A 115 -2.69 -19.88 -0.59
N THR A 116 -2.48 -18.91 0.30
CA THR A 116 -3.56 -18.14 0.92
C THR A 116 -3.31 -16.64 0.77
N THR A 117 -4.38 -15.85 0.86
CA THR A 117 -4.30 -14.40 0.88
C THR A 117 -4.48 -13.92 2.31
N GLU A 118 -3.46 -13.33 2.89
CA GLU A 118 -3.45 -12.85 4.28
C GLU A 118 -3.16 -11.35 4.35
N ARG A 119 -3.68 -10.68 5.38
CA ARG A 119 -3.42 -9.25 5.63
C ARG A 119 -2.24 -9.02 6.55
N PHE A 120 -1.91 -10.00 7.37
CA PHE A 120 -0.86 -9.93 8.38
C PHE A 120 0.07 -11.12 8.26
N LYS A 121 1.33 -10.94 8.60
CA LYS A 121 2.33 -12.01 8.61
C LYS A 121 2.38 -12.72 9.96
N ASN A 122 1.28 -13.32 10.37
CA ASN A 122 1.12 -13.90 11.72
C ASN A 122 1.37 -15.40 11.80
N SER A 123 1.67 -16.06 10.69
CA SER A 123 1.78 -17.51 10.62
C SER A 123 3.06 -17.94 9.93
N LYS A 124 3.51 -19.17 10.17
CA LYS A 124 4.68 -19.75 9.48
C LYS A 124 4.41 -19.87 7.98
N GLY A 125 5.41 -19.59 7.14
CA GLY A 125 5.35 -19.68 5.69
C GLY A 125 6.15 -18.58 5.00
N LYS A 126 6.23 -18.66 3.67
CA LYS A 126 6.83 -17.62 2.85
C LYS A 126 5.75 -16.61 2.42
N TYR A 127 6.06 -15.32 2.54
CA TYR A 127 5.13 -14.24 2.19
C TYR A 127 5.63 -13.46 0.98
N PHE A 128 4.74 -13.29 0.00
CA PHE A 128 4.98 -12.51 -1.21
C PHE A 128 4.07 -11.28 -1.21
N GLY A 129 4.57 -10.17 -1.59
CA GLY A 129 3.85 -8.89 -1.57
C GLY A 129 4.58 -7.81 -0.77
N PRO A 130 3.93 -6.73 -0.37
CA PRO A 130 2.47 -6.51 -0.37
C PRO A 130 1.85 -6.30 -1.76
N PHE A 131 0.58 -6.67 -1.92
CA PHE A 131 -0.24 -6.39 -3.09
C PHE A 131 -1.21 -5.24 -2.81
N LEU A 132 -1.58 -4.48 -3.84
CA LEU A 132 -2.40 -3.28 -3.69
C LEU A 132 -3.86 -3.54 -3.34
N SER A 133 -4.40 -4.67 -3.75
CA SER A 133 -5.74 -5.07 -3.41
C SER A 133 -5.86 -6.58 -3.26
N ARG A 134 -6.83 -7.01 -2.44
CA ARG A 134 -7.13 -8.43 -2.27
C ARG A 134 -7.61 -9.09 -3.57
N GLN A 135 -8.31 -8.35 -4.43
CA GLN A 135 -8.75 -8.85 -5.73
C GLN A 135 -7.56 -9.20 -6.63
N LYS A 136 -6.57 -8.29 -6.75
CA LYS A 136 -5.33 -8.55 -7.52
C LYS A 136 -4.53 -9.70 -6.92
N CYS A 137 -4.43 -9.77 -5.61
CA CYS A 137 -3.78 -10.87 -4.90
C CYS A 137 -4.46 -12.22 -5.21
N ASN A 138 -5.79 -12.29 -5.10
CA ASN A 138 -6.56 -13.49 -5.42
C ASN A 138 -6.45 -13.88 -6.90
N MET A 139 -6.40 -12.90 -7.81
CA MET A 139 -6.19 -13.15 -9.23
C MET A 139 -4.85 -13.83 -9.50
N VAL A 140 -3.77 -13.33 -8.91
CA VAL A 140 -2.43 -13.93 -9.03
C VAL A 140 -2.42 -15.35 -8.47
N VAL A 141 -3.00 -15.54 -7.28
CA VAL A 141 -3.09 -16.89 -6.68
C VAL A 141 -3.84 -17.86 -7.59
N ARG A 142 -4.98 -17.46 -8.15
CA ARG A 142 -5.77 -18.31 -9.09
C ARG A 142 -4.97 -18.65 -10.35
N LEU A 143 -4.22 -17.69 -10.91
CA LEU A 143 -3.40 -17.92 -12.10
C LEU A 143 -2.29 -18.96 -11.82
N ILE A 144 -1.67 -18.91 -10.65
CA ILE A 144 -0.61 -19.84 -10.25
C ILE A 144 -1.19 -21.20 -9.86
N SER A 145 -2.30 -21.24 -9.15
CA SER A 145 -2.87 -22.48 -8.61
C SER A 145 -3.42 -23.42 -9.69
N LYS A 146 -4.00 -22.88 -10.78
CA LYS A 146 -4.57 -23.69 -11.86
C LYS A 146 -3.57 -24.65 -12.52
N PRO A 147 -2.42 -24.20 -13.05
CA PRO A 147 -1.46 -25.08 -13.70
C PRO A 147 -0.64 -25.92 -12.73
N SER A 148 -0.49 -25.48 -11.47
CA SER A 148 0.48 -26.06 -10.52
C SER A 148 -0.15 -27.05 -9.54
N ARG A 149 -1.43 -27.36 -9.63
CA ARG A 149 -2.18 -28.20 -8.66
C ARG A 149 -1.99 -27.78 -7.19
N ILE A 150 -1.76 -26.49 -6.96
CA ILE A 150 -1.60 -25.91 -5.62
C ILE A 150 -2.97 -25.56 -5.06
N LEU A 151 -3.24 -25.95 -3.82
CA LEU A 151 -4.53 -25.66 -3.18
C LEU A 151 -4.66 -24.15 -2.88
N PHE A 152 -5.83 -23.62 -3.23
CA PHE A 152 -6.20 -22.24 -2.91
C PHE A 152 -7.35 -22.24 -1.89
N SER A 153 -7.07 -21.77 -0.68
CA SER A 153 -7.99 -21.58 0.46
C SER A 153 -8.41 -22.82 1.27
N ARG A 154 -8.69 -22.59 2.55
CA ARG A 154 -9.13 -23.62 3.51
C ARG A 154 -10.45 -24.31 3.14
N ASN A 155 -11.28 -23.71 2.29
CA ASN A 155 -12.60 -24.27 1.95
C ASN A 155 -12.56 -25.31 0.82
N THR A 156 -11.45 -25.48 0.11
CA THR A 156 -11.33 -26.48 -0.97
C THR A 156 -11.13 -27.91 -0.46
N TRP A 157 -10.82 -28.07 0.83
CA TRP A 157 -10.67 -29.42 1.45
C TRP A 157 -11.95 -30.22 1.51
N ARG A 158 -13.13 -29.57 1.50
CA ARG A 158 -14.43 -30.30 1.57
C ARG A 158 -14.84 -30.95 0.25
N SER A 159 -14.31 -30.50 -0.89
CA SER A 159 -14.66 -31.06 -2.20
C SER A 159 -13.69 -32.13 -2.72
N CYS A 160 -12.48 -32.22 -2.15
CA CYS A 160 -11.51 -33.25 -2.56
C CYS A 160 -11.53 -34.53 -1.70
N ALA A 161 -12.25 -34.52 -0.59
CA ALA A 161 -12.43 -35.71 0.27
C ALA A 161 -13.61 -36.60 -0.14
N SER A 162 -14.25 -36.32 -1.30
CA SER A 162 -15.43 -37.04 -1.80
C SER A 162 -15.17 -37.65 -3.19
N ILE A 163 -13.88 -37.98 -3.52
CA ILE A 163 -13.53 -38.81 -4.69
C ILE A 163 -12.70 -39.98 -4.24
#